data_b993e8f5b133e8dd417d44ca16899494
#
_entry.id   b993e8f5b133e8dd417d44ca16899494
#
_cell.length_a   1.000
_cell.length_b   1.000
_cell.length_c   1.000
_cell.angle_alpha   90.00
_cell.angle_beta   90.00
_cell.angle_gamma   90.00
#
_symmetry.space_group_name_H-M   'P 1'
#
loop_
_entity.id
_entity.type
_entity.pdbx_description
1 polymer ?
#
loop_
_entity_poly.entity_id
_entity_poly.type
_entity_poly.pdbx_seq_one_letter_code
_entity_poly.pdbx_strand_id
1 'polypeptide(L)'
;MRDIHCHILPGVDDGARDLDESLAMLEAAKLAGVTSIVCTPHCRDPYFDYDAMWDAYELLVAHANGFPLQMGFEVNHRKLMELGMQWAEYLHFDGSNEFLLELSSHCSARDFEEYERTIYELQGMGYDVIIAHPERYKAIQQDVSIAERLVRMGCKLQASADFVAGGRLGKEKKPAKKLFDAMLYRYIASDAHCVEHYQ
;
A
#
# COMPACT_ATOMS: atom_id res chain seq x y z
N MET A 1 -11.28 11.22 -6.11
CA MET A 1 -10.26 10.18 -6.41
C MET A 1 -10.29 9.15 -5.30
N ARG A 2 -10.21 7.82 -5.59
CA ARG A 2 -10.05 6.77 -4.56
C ARG A 2 -8.57 6.67 -4.19
N ASP A 3 -8.26 6.80 -2.91
CA ASP A 3 -6.94 6.54 -2.36
C ASP A 3 -6.88 5.10 -1.85
N ILE A 4 -6.00 4.29 -2.39
CA ILE A 4 -5.94 2.85 -2.11
C ILE A 4 -4.79 2.46 -1.17
N HIS A 5 -4.07 3.43 -0.62
CA HIS A 5 -2.94 3.19 0.26
C HIS A 5 -2.77 4.39 1.21
N CYS A 6 -3.20 4.22 2.47
CA CYS A 6 -3.18 5.28 3.48
C CYS A 6 -3.12 4.71 4.90
N HIS A 7 -2.21 5.25 5.74
CA HIS A 7 -2.00 4.87 7.14
C HIS A 7 -2.79 5.79 8.07
N ILE A 8 -4.11 5.85 7.85
CA ILE A 8 -5.02 6.78 8.54
C ILE A 8 -5.60 6.22 9.85
N LEU A 9 -5.43 4.92 10.14
CA LEU A 9 -6.01 4.31 11.33
C LEU A 9 -5.33 4.82 12.61
N PRO A 10 -6.08 5.16 13.68
CA PRO A 10 -5.52 5.78 14.87
C PRO A 10 -4.67 4.80 15.69
N GLY A 11 -3.40 5.11 15.90
CA GLY A 11 -2.53 4.49 16.90
C GLY A 11 -2.08 3.05 16.64
N VAL A 12 -2.21 2.53 15.40
CA VAL A 12 -1.92 1.13 15.10
C VAL A 12 -0.59 0.91 14.37
N ASP A 13 -0.05 1.93 13.72
CA ASP A 13 1.24 1.86 13.02
C ASP A 13 1.98 3.22 13.08
N ASP A 14 2.87 3.51 12.14
CA ASP A 14 3.60 4.76 12.04
C ASP A 14 2.84 5.88 11.28
N GLY A 15 1.54 5.68 11.04
CA GLY A 15 0.62 6.69 10.51
C GLY A 15 0.03 7.59 11.59
N ALA A 16 -1.30 7.78 11.57
CA ALA A 16 -2.02 8.62 12.54
C ALA A 16 -1.82 8.12 13.98
N ARG A 17 -1.41 9.00 14.88
CA ARG A 17 -1.08 8.66 16.29
C ARG A 17 -2.34 8.43 17.15
N ASP A 18 -3.44 9.08 16.79
CA ASP A 18 -4.70 9.06 17.51
C ASP A 18 -5.87 9.42 16.58
N LEU A 19 -7.09 9.38 17.12
CA LEU A 19 -8.30 9.69 16.35
C LEU A 19 -8.34 11.13 15.84
N ASP A 20 -7.83 12.09 16.60
CA ASP A 20 -7.83 13.51 16.20
C ASP A 20 -6.93 13.69 14.96
N GLU A 21 -5.78 13.06 14.93
CA GLU A 21 -4.89 13.08 13.77
C GLU A 21 -5.50 12.33 12.57
N SER A 22 -6.15 11.18 12.79
CA SER A 22 -6.90 10.47 11.75
C SER A 22 -7.96 11.35 11.09
N LEU A 23 -8.74 12.07 11.90
CA LEU A 23 -9.76 12.98 11.40
C LEU A 23 -9.16 14.20 10.69
N ALA A 24 -8.03 14.72 11.15
CA ALA A 24 -7.30 15.78 10.46
C ALA A 24 -6.77 15.32 9.10
N MET A 25 -6.21 14.09 9.02
CA MET A 25 -5.80 13.47 7.75
C MET A 25 -6.99 13.28 6.82
N LEU A 26 -8.16 12.85 7.34
CA LEU A 26 -9.37 12.69 6.55
C LEU A 26 -9.84 14.01 5.93
N GLU A 27 -9.83 15.10 6.71
CA GLU A 27 -10.18 16.43 6.19
C GLU A 27 -9.18 16.91 5.13
N ALA A 28 -7.88 16.71 5.35
CA ALA A 28 -6.85 17.04 4.35
C ALA A 28 -7.03 16.24 3.06
N ALA A 29 -7.33 14.94 3.16
CA ALA A 29 -7.63 14.08 2.01
C ALA A 29 -8.85 14.60 1.21
N LYS A 30 -9.93 14.98 1.89
CA LYS A 30 -11.12 15.58 1.26
C LYS A 30 -10.77 16.87 0.51
N LEU A 31 -9.97 17.74 1.12
CA LEU A 31 -9.51 18.99 0.49
C LEU A 31 -8.63 18.72 -0.73
N ALA A 32 -7.83 17.67 -0.72
CA ALA A 32 -7.05 17.20 -1.86
C ALA A 32 -7.90 16.51 -2.96
N GLY A 33 -9.23 16.38 -2.77
CA GLY A 33 -10.15 15.79 -3.75
C GLY A 33 -10.26 14.26 -3.66
N VAL A 34 -9.81 13.65 -2.56
CA VAL A 34 -10.05 12.22 -2.28
C VAL A 34 -11.53 12.03 -1.95
N THR A 35 -12.14 10.99 -2.52
CA THR A 35 -13.57 10.69 -2.37
C THR A 35 -13.83 9.38 -1.64
N SER A 36 -12.80 8.54 -1.48
CA SER A 36 -12.84 7.32 -0.68
C SER A 36 -11.41 6.88 -0.34
N ILE A 37 -11.22 6.23 0.79
CA ILE A 37 -9.92 5.75 1.27
C ILE A 37 -10.01 4.26 1.59
N VAL A 38 -9.01 3.49 1.16
CA VAL A 38 -8.70 2.18 1.72
C VAL A 38 -7.69 2.40 2.85
N CYS A 39 -8.08 2.09 4.07
CA CYS A 39 -7.20 2.14 5.23
C CYS A 39 -6.28 0.92 5.18
N THR A 40 -4.99 1.13 5.01
CA THR A 40 -4.01 0.05 4.80
C THR A 40 -2.90 0.08 5.85
N PRO A 41 -3.21 -0.20 7.14
CA PRO A 41 -2.17 -0.26 8.15
C PRO A 41 -1.14 -1.33 7.79
N HIS A 42 0.07 -1.18 8.32
CA HIS A 42 1.17 -2.09 8.06
C HIS A 42 0.93 -3.49 8.65
N CYS A 43 0.75 -4.50 7.80
CA CYS A 43 0.87 -5.90 8.20
C CYS A 43 2.35 -6.30 8.22
N ARG A 44 3.10 -5.80 9.22
CA ARG A 44 4.52 -6.10 9.50
C ARG A 44 4.86 -5.86 10.97
N ASP A 45 5.95 -6.47 11.45
CA ASP A 45 6.47 -6.14 12.77
C ASP A 45 7.06 -4.72 12.82
N PRO A 46 6.94 -4.01 13.96
CA PRO A 46 6.28 -4.43 15.21
C PRO A 46 4.79 -4.11 15.28
N TYR A 47 4.16 -3.67 14.21
CA TYR A 47 2.85 -3.02 14.21
C TYR A 47 1.66 -4.00 14.17
N PHE A 48 1.83 -5.17 13.53
CA PHE A 48 0.71 -6.02 13.17
C PHE A 48 -0.01 -6.61 14.38
N ASP A 49 -1.20 -6.12 14.64
CA ASP A 49 -2.22 -6.66 15.54
C ASP A 49 -3.58 -6.56 14.81
N TYR A 50 -4.07 -7.70 14.31
CA TYR A 50 -5.24 -7.76 13.45
C TYR A 50 -6.49 -7.19 14.13
N ASP A 51 -6.76 -7.60 15.39
CA ASP A 51 -7.95 -7.19 16.11
C ASP A 51 -7.89 -5.70 16.45
N ALA A 52 -6.75 -5.20 16.94
CA ALA A 52 -6.55 -3.79 17.24
C ALA A 52 -6.71 -2.90 15.98
N MET A 53 -6.28 -3.39 14.80
CA MET A 53 -6.43 -2.64 13.55
C MET A 53 -7.89 -2.57 13.10
N TRP A 54 -8.68 -3.63 13.29
CA TRP A 54 -10.12 -3.60 13.04
C TRP A 54 -10.87 -2.72 14.02
N ASP A 55 -10.54 -2.75 15.32
CA ASP A 55 -11.12 -1.85 16.33
C ASP A 55 -10.84 -0.38 15.98
N ALA A 56 -9.64 -0.06 15.54
CA ALA A 56 -9.27 1.28 15.10
C ALA A 56 -10.02 1.72 13.83
N TYR A 57 -10.26 0.79 12.90
CA TYR A 57 -11.07 1.04 11.70
C TYR A 57 -12.53 1.35 12.07
N GLU A 58 -13.15 0.55 12.93
CA GLU A 58 -14.52 0.77 13.39
C GLU A 58 -14.64 2.11 14.13
N LEU A 59 -13.66 2.46 14.97
CA LEU A 59 -13.59 3.74 15.65
C LEU A 59 -13.54 4.90 14.64
N LEU A 60 -12.69 4.82 13.62
CA LEU A 60 -12.60 5.87 12.61
C LEU A 60 -13.89 5.98 11.78
N VAL A 61 -14.49 4.87 11.36
CA VAL A 61 -15.75 4.83 10.62
C VAL A 61 -16.87 5.54 11.41
N ALA A 62 -16.96 5.29 12.71
CA ALA A 62 -17.96 5.91 13.57
C ALA A 62 -17.84 7.45 13.62
N HIS A 63 -16.67 8.01 13.37
CA HIS A 63 -16.38 9.45 13.42
C HIS A 63 -16.18 10.10 12.03
N ALA A 64 -16.13 9.32 10.96
CA ALA A 64 -15.86 9.82 9.61
C ALA A 64 -17.05 10.51 8.93
N ASN A 65 -18.18 10.69 9.61
CA ASN A 65 -19.39 11.36 9.10
C ASN A 65 -19.89 10.79 7.76
N GLY A 66 -19.81 9.47 7.58
CA GLY A 66 -20.25 8.78 6.37
C GLY A 66 -19.30 8.89 5.18
N PHE A 67 -18.06 9.38 5.39
CA PHE A 67 -17.06 9.33 4.33
C PHE A 67 -16.72 7.86 4.00
N PRO A 68 -16.66 7.49 2.69
CA PRO A 68 -16.41 6.11 2.29
C PRO A 68 -15.02 5.63 2.70
N LEU A 69 -14.96 4.75 3.68
CA LEU A 69 -13.77 4.05 4.14
C LEU A 69 -13.90 2.55 3.82
N GLN A 70 -12.79 1.90 3.55
CA GLN A 70 -12.68 0.47 3.32
C GLN A 70 -11.48 -0.05 4.11
N MET A 71 -11.63 -1.19 4.77
CA MET A 71 -10.49 -1.84 5.41
C MET A 71 -9.64 -2.58 4.38
N GLY A 72 -8.35 -2.56 4.55
CA GLY A 72 -7.35 -3.33 3.82
C GLY A 72 -6.05 -3.35 4.62
N PHE A 73 -4.99 -3.89 4.04
CA PHE A 73 -3.68 -3.93 4.69
C PHE A 73 -2.58 -3.69 3.66
N GLU A 74 -1.53 -2.97 4.05
CA GLU A 74 -0.27 -3.04 3.33
C GLU A 74 0.50 -4.25 3.84
N VAL A 75 0.46 -5.33 3.08
CA VAL A 75 0.96 -6.65 3.51
C VAL A 75 2.43 -6.80 3.15
N ASN A 76 3.30 -6.79 4.14
CA ASN A 76 4.70 -7.09 3.92
C ASN A 76 4.89 -8.58 3.57
N HIS A 77 5.59 -8.86 2.48
CA HIS A 77 5.80 -10.22 1.97
C HIS A 77 6.37 -11.17 3.04
N ARG A 78 7.39 -10.74 3.77
CA ARG A 78 8.00 -11.56 4.82
C ARG A 78 6.97 -11.91 5.91
N LYS A 79 6.16 -10.94 6.33
CA LYS A 79 5.11 -11.16 7.33
C LYS A 79 4.06 -12.13 6.83
N LEU A 80 3.66 -12.04 5.57
CA LEU A 80 2.74 -13.03 4.96
C LEU A 80 3.32 -14.44 4.99
N MET A 81 4.62 -14.60 4.70
CA MET A 81 5.27 -15.91 4.79
C MET A 81 5.34 -16.46 6.21
N GLU A 82 5.51 -15.60 7.22
CA GLU A 82 5.47 -15.96 8.63
C GLU A 82 4.07 -16.39 9.09
N LEU A 83 3.04 -15.67 8.66
CA LEU A 83 1.63 -15.96 8.98
C LEU A 83 1.10 -17.18 8.21
N GLY A 84 1.57 -17.41 6.99
CA GLY A 84 1.09 -18.39 6.05
C GLY A 84 0.04 -17.83 5.07
N MET A 85 -0.02 -18.44 3.87
CA MET A 85 -0.85 -17.95 2.75
C MET A 85 -2.36 -17.93 3.05
N GLN A 86 -2.85 -18.74 4.00
CA GLN A 86 -4.24 -18.72 4.44
C GLN A 86 -4.67 -17.37 5.01
N TRP A 87 -3.73 -16.55 5.48
CA TRP A 87 -4.03 -15.21 5.97
C TRP A 87 -4.43 -14.24 4.86
N ALA A 88 -4.19 -14.57 3.60
CA ALA A 88 -4.60 -13.72 2.49
C ALA A 88 -6.11 -13.42 2.48
N GLU A 89 -6.95 -14.35 2.98
CA GLU A 89 -8.40 -14.14 3.09
C GLU A 89 -8.81 -13.06 4.11
N TYR A 90 -7.90 -12.72 5.03
CA TYR A 90 -8.13 -11.69 6.06
C TYR A 90 -7.43 -10.36 5.75
N LEU A 91 -6.46 -10.38 4.81
CA LEU A 91 -5.55 -9.25 4.56
C LEU A 91 -5.81 -8.53 3.23
N HIS A 92 -6.74 -9.00 2.40
CA HIS A 92 -7.15 -8.30 1.18
C HIS A 92 -8.04 -7.09 1.51
N PHE A 93 -8.33 -6.24 0.54
CA PHE A 93 -9.27 -5.15 0.73
C PHE A 93 -10.68 -5.69 0.94
N ASP A 94 -11.28 -5.35 2.07
CA ASP A 94 -12.61 -5.83 2.45
C ASP A 94 -13.64 -5.62 1.34
N GLY A 95 -14.44 -6.63 1.07
CA GLY A 95 -15.45 -6.61 -0.01
C GLY A 95 -14.89 -6.57 -1.44
N SER A 96 -13.60 -6.81 -1.66
CA SER A 96 -13.00 -6.91 -3.00
C SER A 96 -11.98 -8.06 -3.06
N ASN A 97 -11.38 -8.30 -4.24
CA ASN A 97 -10.28 -9.23 -4.43
C ASN A 97 -8.91 -8.54 -4.55
N GLU A 98 -8.84 -7.26 -4.27
CA GLU A 98 -7.58 -6.51 -4.34
C GLU A 98 -6.70 -6.82 -3.12
N PHE A 99 -5.41 -7.08 -3.38
CA PHE A 99 -4.41 -7.41 -2.36
C PHE A 99 -3.18 -6.53 -2.52
N LEU A 100 -2.90 -5.65 -1.56
CA LEU A 100 -1.74 -4.76 -1.59
C LEU A 100 -0.54 -5.44 -0.94
N LEU A 101 0.45 -5.77 -1.76
CA LEU A 101 1.68 -6.47 -1.36
C LEU A 101 2.87 -5.52 -1.35
N GLU A 102 3.51 -5.39 -0.17
CA GLU A 102 4.79 -4.71 0.00
C GLU A 102 5.95 -5.69 -0.08
N LEU A 103 6.97 -5.38 -0.88
CA LEU A 103 8.22 -6.14 -0.96
C LEU A 103 9.33 -5.42 -0.15
N SER A 104 10.47 -6.08 0.05
CA SER A 104 11.58 -5.44 0.73
C SER A 104 12.20 -4.34 -0.13
N SER A 105 12.35 -3.13 0.42
CA SER A 105 13.04 -2.01 -0.25
C SER A 105 14.51 -2.33 -0.60
N HIS A 106 15.14 -3.24 0.15
CA HIS A 106 16.52 -3.67 -0.05
C HIS A 106 16.65 -4.96 -0.88
N CYS A 107 15.55 -5.44 -1.48
CA CYS A 107 15.56 -6.67 -2.27
C CYS A 107 16.58 -6.63 -3.41
N SER A 108 17.10 -7.81 -3.72
CA SER A 108 17.91 -8.07 -4.90
C SER A 108 17.07 -8.72 -6.01
N ALA A 109 17.62 -8.80 -7.23
CA ALA A 109 16.94 -9.51 -8.32
C ALA A 109 16.67 -11.00 -8.01
N ARG A 110 17.45 -11.62 -7.11
CA ARG A 110 17.27 -13.03 -6.71
C ARG A 110 16.03 -13.22 -5.86
N ASP A 111 15.67 -12.23 -5.02
CA ASP A 111 14.51 -12.31 -4.14
C ASP A 111 13.21 -12.33 -4.95
N PHE A 112 13.24 -11.86 -6.20
CA PHE A 112 12.05 -11.86 -7.07
C PHE A 112 11.59 -13.25 -7.49
N GLU A 113 12.43 -14.29 -7.43
CA GLU A 113 11.96 -15.67 -7.67
C GLU A 113 10.99 -16.13 -6.58
N GLU A 114 11.21 -15.70 -5.35
CA GLU A 114 10.32 -15.99 -4.23
C GLU A 114 9.05 -15.14 -4.29
N TYR A 115 9.20 -13.83 -4.56
CA TYR A 115 8.06 -12.92 -4.70
C TYR A 115 7.13 -13.34 -5.84
N GLU A 116 7.66 -13.75 -6.98
CA GLU A 116 6.87 -14.23 -8.11
C GLU A 116 6.08 -15.50 -7.78
N ARG A 117 6.65 -16.41 -7.00
CA ARG A 117 5.91 -17.59 -6.51
C ARG A 117 4.75 -17.20 -5.62
N THR A 118 4.98 -16.30 -4.67
CA THR A 118 3.92 -15.80 -3.78
C THR A 118 2.83 -15.08 -4.57
N ILE A 119 3.20 -14.23 -5.53
CA ILE A 119 2.26 -13.54 -6.42
C ILE A 119 1.42 -14.55 -7.21
N TYR A 120 2.06 -15.56 -7.79
CA TYR A 120 1.36 -16.60 -8.53
C TYR A 120 0.36 -17.37 -7.66
N GLU A 121 0.73 -17.65 -6.41
CA GLU A 121 -0.13 -18.33 -5.44
C GLU A 121 -1.32 -17.46 -5.05
N LEU A 122 -1.10 -16.16 -4.74
CA LEU A 122 -2.18 -15.20 -4.48
C LEU A 122 -3.16 -15.09 -5.65
N GLN A 123 -2.64 -15.00 -6.88
CA GLN A 123 -3.46 -14.97 -8.09
C GLN A 123 -4.24 -16.28 -8.28
N GLY A 124 -3.63 -17.43 -7.97
CA GLY A 124 -4.29 -18.73 -7.96
C GLY A 124 -5.43 -18.84 -6.94
N MET A 125 -5.35 -18.09 -5.85
CA MET A 125 -6.42 -17.94 -4.86
C MET A 125 -7.51 -16.94 -5.30
N GLY A 126 -7.32 -16.23 -6.43
CA GLY A 126 -8.29 -15.30 -7.00
C GLY A 126 -8.04 -13.83 -6.67
N TYR A 127 -6.89 -13.49 -6.10
CA TYR A 127 -6.58 -12.10 -5.76
C TYR A 127 -5.95 -11.33 -6.92
N ASP A 128 -6.35 -10.07 -7.05
CA ASP A 128 -5.72 -9.05 -7.89
C ASP A 128 -4.56 -8.40 -7.13
N VAL A 129 -3.33 -8.82 -7.39
CA VAL A 129 -2.15 -8.37 -6.65
C VAL A 129 -1.73 -6.97 -7.10
N ILE A 130 -1.68 -6.04 -6.14
CA ILE A 130 -1.17 -4.69 -6.30
C ILE A 130 0.19 -4.61 -5.59
N ILE A 131 1.23 -4.24 -6.31
CA ILE A 131 2.57 -4.04 -5.73
C ILE A 131 2.67 -2.58 -5.26
N ALA A 132 2.88 -2.39 -3.96
CA ALA A 132 3.04 -1.09 -3.33
C ALA A 132 4.36 -0.43 -3.77
N HIS A 133 4.32 0.85 -4.10
CA HIS A 133 5.46 1.75 -4.35
C HIS A 133 6.73 1.08 -4.93
N PRO A 134 6.67 0.44 -6.12
CA PRO A 134 7.79 -0.30 -6.71
C PRO A 134 9.03 0.56 -6.96
N GLU A 135 8.89 1.88 -7.04
CA GLU A 135 9.98 2.85 -7.14
C GLU A 135 10.93 2.84 -5.95
N ARG A 136 10.50 2.30 -4.79
CA ARG A 136 11.32 2.17 -3.58
C ARG A 136 12.19 0.92 -3.57
N TYR A 137 11.92 -0.06 -4.45
CA TYR A 137 12.66 -1.33 -4.44
C TYR A 137 13.97 -1.21 -5.19
N LYS A 138 15.07 -1.48 -4.49
CA LYS A 138 16.43 -1.34 -5.03
C LYS A 138 16.65 -2.13 -6.32
N ALA A 139 16.10 -3.34 -6.42
CA ALA A 139 16.23 -4.15 -7.64
C ALA A 139 15.53 -3.48 -8.82
N ILE A 140 14.31 -2.92 -8.65
CA ILE A 140 13.58 -2.22 -9.70
C ILE A 140 14.27 -0.90 -10.07
N GLN A 141 14.85 -0.19 -9.09
CA GLN A 141 15.63 1.02 -9.35
C GLN A 141 16.85 0.75 -10.25
N GLN A 142 17.44 -0.45 -10.13
CA GLN A 142 18.57 -0.89 -10.93
C GLN A 142 18.14 -1.45 -12.29
N ASP A 143 17.02 -2.18 -12.32
CA ASP A 143 16.51 -2.85 -13.53
C ASP A 143 14.97 -2.76 -13.62
N VAL A 144 14.49 -1.83 -14.45
CA VAL A 144 13.06 -1.60 -14.69
C VAL A 144 12.38 -2.83 -15.32
N SER A 145 13.10 -3.70 -16.00
CA SER A 145 12.53 -4.90 -16.61
C SER A 145 11.86 -5.85 -15.59
N ILE A 146 12.27 -5.76 -14.32
CA ILE A 146 11.64 -6.48 -13.23
C ILE A 146 10.18 -6.00 -13.05
N ALA A 147 9.95 -4.69 -13.06
CA ALA A 147 8.60 -4.12 -12.97
C ALA A 147 7.75 -4.50 -14.20
N GLU A 148 8.33 -4.46 -15.39
CA GLU A 148 7.65 -4.94 -16.61
C GLU A 148 7.25 -6.41 -16.50
N ARG A 149 8.09 -7.25 -15.89
CA ARG A 149 7.81 -8.66 -15.67
C ARG A 149 6.63 -8.84 -14.70
N LEU A 150 6.58 -8.09 -13.60
CA LEU A 150 5.45 -8.09 -12.67
C LEU A 150 4.14 -7.72 -13.37
N VAL A 151 4.15 -6.68 -14.21
CA VAL A 151 2.96 -6.28 -15.00
C VAL A 151 2.56 -7.38 -15.98
N ARG A 152 3.52 -8.03 -16.67
CA ARG A 152 3.21 -9.19 -17.55
C ARG A 152 2.64 -10.39 -16.81
N MET A 153 2.96 -10.56 -15.53
CA MET A 153 2.35 -11.56 -14.64
C MET A 153 0.92 -11.19 -14.20
N GLY A 154 0.44 -9.99 -14.55
CA GLY A 154 -0.89 -9.50 -14.18
C GLY A 154 -0.93 -8.64 -12.93
N CYS A 155 0.22 -8.32 -12.31
CA CYS A 155 0.25 -7.39 -11.19
C CYS A 155 -0.11 -5.97 -11.62
N LYS A 156 -0.75 -5.25 -10.70
CA LYS A 156 -0.97 -3.81 -10.81
C LYS A 156 0.10 -3.09 -9.98
N LEU A 157 0.72 -2.04 -10.50
CA LEU A 157 1.72 -1.27 -9.75
C LEU A 157 1.08 0.01 -9.21
N GLN A 158 1.31 0.30 -7.93
CA GLN A 158 0.85 1.52 -7.27
C GLN A 158 2.03 2.43 -6.99
N ALA A 159 2.03 3.64 -7.58
CA ALA A 159 2.99 4.69 -7.26
C ALA A 159 2.62 5.41 -5.97
N SER A 160 3.59 5.72 -5.11
CA SER A 160 3.39 6.69 -4.02
C SER A 160 3.32 8.11 -4.60
N ALA A 161 2.33 8.90 -4.17
CA ALA A 161 2.16 10.29 -4.62
C ALA A 161 3.36 11.18 -4.29
N ASP A 162 4.14 10.84 -3.29
CA ASP A 162 5.39 11.49 -2.91
C ASP A 162 6.39 11.66 -4.06
N PHE A 163 6.35 10.79 -5.07
CA PHE A 163 7.31 10.90 -6.18
C PHE A 163 7.11 12.17 -7.00
N VAL A 164 5.88 12.70 -7.07
CA VAL A 164 5.55 13.94 -7.76
C VAL A 164 6.22 15.12 -7.07
N ALA A 165 6.23 15.14 -5.75
CA ALA A 165 6.92 16.13 -4.92
C ALA A 165 8.44 15.91 -4.84
N GLY A 166 8.94 14.75 -5.25
CA GLY A 166 10.36 14.41 -5.26
C GLY A 166 10.78 13.34 -4.27
N GLY A 167 9.81 12.75 -3.52
CA GLY A 167 10.02 11.75 -2.47
C GLY A 167 10.78 12.32 -1.27
N ARG A 168 10.61 11.74 -0.08
CA ARG A 168 11.32 12.18 1.13
C ARG A 168 12.85 12.21 0.99
N LEU A 169 13.41 11.39 0.10
CA LEU A 169 14.87 11.27 -0.10
C LEU A 169 15.32 11.61 -1.52
N GLY A 170 14.41 11.95 -2.43
CA GLY A 170 14.70 12.27 -3.83
C GLY A 170 15.26 11.12 -4.68
N LYS A 171 15.53 9.95 -4.07
CA LYS A 171 16.13 8.79 -4.74
C LYS A 171 15.11 8.05 -5.61
N GLU A 172 13.86 8.06 -5.21
CA GLU A 172 12.73 7.41 -5.89
C GLU A 172 12.30 8.16 -7.14
N LYS A 173 12.58 9.45 -7.25
CA LYS A 173 12.11 10.31 -8.35
C LYS A 173 12.52 9.81 -9.74
N LYS A 174 13.78 9.41 -9.92
CA LYS A 174 14.26 8.90 -11.21
C LYS A 174 13.65 7.53 -11.55
N PRO A 175 13.63 6.54 -10.63
CA PRO A 175 12.93 5.28 -10.84
C PRO A 175 11.44 5.47 -11.11
N ALA A 176 10.74 6.27 -10.29
CA ALA A 176 9.32 6.54 -10.47
C ALA A 176 9.03 7.15 -11.86
N LYS A 177 9.85 8.12 -12.29
CA LYS A 177 9.72 8.69 -13.64
C LYS A 177 9.90 7.63 -14.73
N LYS A 178 10.87 6.73 -14.60
CA LYS A 178 11.08 5.66 -15.58
C LYS A 178 9.87 4.72 -15.67
N LEU A 179 9.31 4.34 -14.52
CA LEU A 179 8.11 3.49 -14.46
C LEU A 179 6.89 4.20 -15.05
N PHE A 180 6.77 5.51 -14.80
CA PHE A 180 5.70 6.34 -15.36
C PHE A 180 5.84 6.49 -16.88
N ASP A 181 7.03 6.84 -17.39
CA ASP A 181 7.30 6.97 -18.82
C ASP A 181 7.06 5.65 -19.57
N ALA A 182 7.31 4.51 -18.91
CA ALA A 182 7.02 3.17 -19.42
C ALA A 182 5.55 2.75 -19.26
N MET A 183 4.68 3.62 -18.71
CA MET A 183 3.23 3.37 -18.48
C MET A 183 2.96 2.11 -17.64
N LEU A 184 3.81 1.82 -16.64
CA LEU A 184 3.69 0.61 -15.83
C LEU A 184 2.78 0.79 -14.62
N TYR A 185 2.52 2.01 -14.17
CA TYR A 185 1.62 2.27 -13.06
C TYR A 185 0.16 2.13 -13.44
N ARG A 186 -0.60 1.46 -12.57
CA ARG A 186 -2.06 1.38 -12.64
C ARG A 186 -2.73 2.33 -11.66
N TYR A 187 -2.10 2.56 -10.52
CA TYR A 187 -2.60 3.39 -9.44
C TYR A 187 -1.57 4.42 -9.00
N ILE A 188 -2.07 5.55 -8.52
CA ILE A 188 -1.33 6.52 -7.70
C ILE A 188 -2.12 6.62 -6.40
N ALA A 189 -1.46 6.42 -5.27
CA ALA A 189 -2.05 6.52 -3.94
C ALA A 189 -1.17 7.38 -3.03
N SER A 190 -1.74 7.93 -1.96
CA SER A 190 -1.03 8.89 -1.13
C SER A 190 0.12 8.25 -0.36
N ASP A 191 -0.08 7.03 0.15
CA ASP A 191 0.80 6.43 1.15
C ASP A 191 0.98 7.38 2.36
N ALA A 192 -0.13 8.07 2.70
CA ALA A 192 -0.10 9.13 3.68
C ALA A 192 0.00 8.59 5.10
N HIS A 193 0.96 9.14 5.87
CA HIS A 193 1.21 8.83 7.28
C HIS A 193 0.93 10.04 8.19
N CYS A 194 0.65 11.21 7.62
CA CYS A 194 0.33 12.45 8.34
C CYS A 194 -0.42 13.42 7.43
N VAL A 195 -0.93 14.51 8.02
CA VAL A 195 -1.71 15.54 7.32
C VAL A 195 -0.94 16.16 6.15
N GLU A 196 0.36 16.40 6.35
CA GLU A 196 1.23 17.07 5.36
C GLU A 196 1.39 16.27 4.06
N HIS A 197 1.15 14.96 4.08
CA HIS A 197 1.22 14.14 2.87
C HIS A 197 0.07 14.38 1.89
N TYR A 198 -0.98 15.11 2.30
CA TYR A 198 -2.07 15.53 1.43
C TYR A 198 -1.97 17.00 0.99
N GLN A 199 -0.93 17.73 1.42
CA GLN A 199 -0.69 19.14 1.09
C GLN A 199 0.32 19.29 -0.05
#